data_a119e5a6470b035a40cba9a287a74bc1
#
_entry.id   a119e5a6470b035a40cba9a287a74bc1
#
_cell.length_a   1.000
_cell.length_b   1.000
_cell.length_c   1.000
_cell.angle_alpha   90.00
_cell.angle_beta   90.00
_cell.angle_gamma   90.00
#
_symmetry.space_group_name_H-M   'P 1'
#
loop_
_entity.id
_entity.type
_entity.pdbx_description
1 polymer ?
#
loop_
_entity_poly.entity_id
_entity_poly.type
_entity_poly.pdbx_seq_one_letter_code
_entity_poly.pdbx_strand_id
1 'polypeptide(L)' 'MIDKATYIKAKGLVCPYCGAESIEGGFIEVNAGEAFQNMNCCHCRGKWQDIYHLVDVAPLGKEE' A
#
# COMPACT_ATOMS: atom_id res chain seq x y z
N MET A 1 4.20 -8.66 -13.77
CA MET A 1 3.45 -8.12 -12.61
C MET A 1 2.01 -8.58 -12.67
N ILE A 2 1.41 -8.90 -11.53
CA ILE A 2 0.02 -9.30 -11.51
C ILE A 2 -0.88 -8.11 -11.85
N ASP A 3 -2.12 -8.40 -12.19
CA ASP A 3 -3.11 -7.40 -12.52
C ASP A 3 -3.35 -6.47 -11.33
N LYS A 4 -3.52 -5.18 -11.60
CA LYS A 4 -3.77 -4.16 -10.58
C LYS A 4 -4.98 -4.52 -9.73
N ALA A 5 -6.06 -4.98 -10.33
CA ALA A 5 -7.27 -5.35 -9.61
C ALA A 5 -7.02 -6.54 -8.68
N THR A 6 -6.21 -7.50 -9.11
CA THR A 6 -5.86 -8.66 -8.29
C THR A 6 -5.04 -8.23 -7.08
N TYR A 7 -4.10 -7.31 -7.27
CA TYR A 7 -3.29 -6.80 -6.17
C TYR A 7 -4.14 -6.05 -5.14
N ILE A 8 -5.06 -5.23 -5.60
CA ILE A 8 -5.96 -4.48 -4.72
C ILE A 8 -6.88 -5.44 -3.96
N LYS A 9 -7.38 -6.48 -4.64
CA LYS A 9 -8.22 -7.49 -4.01
C LYS A 9 -7.46 -8.24 -2.92
N ALA A 10 -6.17 -8.46 -3.09
CA ALA A 10 -5.30 -9.06 -2.08
C ALA A 10 -4.91 -8.08 -0.98
N LYS A 11 -5.38 -6.84 -1.05
CA LYS A 11 -5.14 -5.78 -0.06
C LYS A 11 -3.67 -5.46 0.14
N GLY A 12 -2.88 -5.62 -0.89
CA GLY A 12 -1.46 -5.30 -0.83
C GLY A 12 -0.66 -6.22 0.08
N LEU A 13 -1.13 -7.43 0.33
CA LEU A 13 -0.46 -8.37 1.22
C LEU A 13 0.49 -9.31 0.51
N VAL A 14 0.61 -9.20 -0.80
CA VAL A 14 1.49 -10.07 -1.59
C VAL A 14 2.30 -9.23 -2.57
N CYS A 15 3.42 -9.77 -3.01
CA CYS A 15 4.24 -9.12 -4.02
C CYS A 15 3.52 -9.13 -5.38
N PRO A 16 3.38 -7.98 -6.05
CA PRO A 16 2.73 -7.94 -7.36
C PRO A 16 3.57 -8.56 -8.48
N TYR A 17 4.84 -8.86 -8.22
CA TYR A 17 5.71 -9.47 -9.23
C TYR A 17 5.77 -10.98 -9.13
N CYS A 18 5.90 -11.53 -7.91
CA CYS A 18 6.08 -12.98 -7.73
C CYS A 18 5.01 -13.63 -6.86
N GLY A 19 4.14 -12.85 -6.23
CA GLY A 19 3.06 -13.37 -5.38
C GLY A 19 3.50 -13.80 -3.98
N ALA A 20 4.76 -13.60 -3.62
CA ALA A 20 5.26 -13.97 -2.29
C ALA A 20 4.66 -13.05 -1.22
N GLU A 21 4.54 -13.58 0.00
CA GLU A 21 4.05 -12.81 1.14
C GLU A 21 5.18 -12.11 1.91
N SER A 22 6.43 -12.33 1.51
CA SER A 22 7.61 -11.75 2.15
C SER A 22 7.87 -10.34 1.64
N ILE A 23 7.02 -9.41 2.01
CA ILE A 23 7.12 -8.01 1.57
C ILE A 23 7.39 -7.10 2.76
N GLU A 24 8.06 -5.99 2.48
CA GLU A 24 8.36 -4.98 3.50
C GLU A 24 7.88 -3.62 3.02
N GLY A 25 7.35 -2.82 3.95
CA GLY A 25 6.93 -1.46 3.69
C GLY A 25 7.91 -0.46 4.26
N GLY A 26 8.13 0.63 3.53
CA GLY A 26 8.91 1.77 3.99
C GLY A 26 8.03 2.83 4.63
N PHE A 27 8.51 4.05 4.62
CA PHE A 27 7.76 5.17 5.17
C PHE A 27 6.53 5.48 4.33
N ILE A 28 5.48 5.92 4.99
CA ILE A 28 4.27 6.39 4.32
C ILE A 28 4.34 7.91 4.23
N GLU A 29 4.18 8.43 3.03
CA GLU A 29 4.09 9.86 2.80
C GLU A 29 2.64 10.24 2.55
N VAL A 30 2.15 11.23 3.27
CA VAL A 30 0.78 11.72 3.13
C VAL A 30 0.79 13.10 2.50
N ASN A 31 -0.02 13.29 1.47
CA ASN A 31 -0.08 14.53 0.75
C ASN A 31 -1.49 14.78 0.18
N ALA A 32 -2.14 15.85 0.67
CA ALA A 32 -3.39 16.37 0.11
C ALA A 32 -4.43 15.30 -0.28
N GLY A 33 -4.78 14.43 0.66
CA GLY A 33 -5.82 13.41 0.42
C GLY A 33 -5.31 12.13 -0.20
N GLU A 34 -4.00 12.01 -0.39
CA GLU A 34 -3.36 10.80 -0.90
C GLU A 34 -2.23 10.39 0.02
N ALA A 35 -1.90 9.11 -0.01
CA ALA A 35 -0.75 8.60 0.72
C ALA A 35 0.00 7.61 -0.17
N PHE A 36 1.30 7.57 -0.01
CA PHE A 36 2.16 6.70 -0.81
C PHE A 36 3.10 5.94 0.12
N GLN A 37 3.26 4.66 -0.14
CA GLN A 37 4.19 3.83 0.61
C GLN A 37 5.06 3.03 -0.34
N ASN A 38 6.37 3.16 -0.22
CA ASN A 38 7.29 2.36 -1.00
C ASN A 38 7.36 0.96 -0.41
N MET A 39 7.19 -0.04 -1.25
CA MET A 39 7.19 -1.44 -0.84
C MET A 39 8.27 -2.20 -1.59
N ASN A 40 8.75 -3.27 -0.98
CA ASN A 40 9.71 -4.15 -1.65
C ASN A 40 9.47 -5.60 -1.24
N CYS A 41 9.84 -6.50 -2.13
CA CYS A 41 9.74 -7.93 -1.89
C CYS A 41 11.10 -8.49 -1.48
N CYS A 42 11.12 -9.27 -0.40
CA CYS A 42 12.36 -9.91 0.06
C CYS A 42 12.70 -11.16 -0.77
N HIS A 43 11.77 -11.65 -1.55
CA HIS A 43 11.95 -12.87 -2.34
C HIS A 43 12.51 -12.58 -3.74
N CYS A 44 11.85 -11.72 -4.50
CA CYS A 44 12.27 -11.40 -5.88
C CYS A 44 12.97 -10.04 -5.98
N ARG A 45 13.04 -9.28 -4.88
CA ARG A 45 13.64 -7.96 -4.81
C ARG A 45 12.96 -6.91 -5.69
N GLY A 46 11.72 -7.16 -6.08
CA GLY A 46 10.93 -6.18 -6.80
C GLY A 46 10.54 -5.03 -5.88
N LYS A 47 10.33 -3.87 -6.46
CA LYS A 47 9.92 -2.68 -5.73
C LYS A 47 8.71 -2.05 -6.39
N TRP A 48 7.83 -1.48 -5.59
CA TRP A 48 6.64 -0.80 -6.09
C TRP A 48 6.20 0.23 -5.07
N GLN A 49 5.20 1.00 -5.43
CA GLN A 49 4.64 2.01 -4.54
C GLN A 49 3.14 1.78 -4.41
N ASP A 50 2.67 1.63 -3.17
CA ASP A 50 1.24 1.55 -2.89
C ASP A 50 0.69 2.97 -2.83
N ILE A 51 -0.44 3.18 -3.48
CA ILE A 51 -1.09 4.48 -3.56
C ILE A 51 -2.44 4.39 -2.88
N TYR A 52 -2.66 5.26 -1.89
CA TYR A 52 -3.90 5.31 -1.13
C TYR A 52 -4.59 6.64 -1.37
N HIS A 53 -5.90 6.63 -1.37
CA HIS A 53 -6.70 7.84 -1.49
C HIS A 53 -7.60 7.96 -0.29
N LEU A 54 -7.78 9.19 0.18
CA LEU A 54 -8.76 9.47 1.22
C LEU A 54 -10.15 9.14 0.67
N VAL A 55 -10.86 8.23 1.31
CA VAL A 55 -12.20 7.80 0.87
C VAL A 55 -13.28 8.12 1.89
N ASP A 56 -12.90 8.38 3.14
CA ASP A 56 -13.87 8.65 4.18
C ASP A 56 -13.16 9.26 5.38
N VAL A 57 -13.95 9.79 6.30
CA VAL A 57 -13.46 10.34 7.55
C VAL A 57 -14.36 9.85 8.68
N ALA A 58 -13.76 9.35 9.75
CA ALA A 58 -14.49 8.89 10.93
C ALA A 58 -14.18 9.83 12.10
N PRO A 59 -15.20 10.49 12.65
CA PRO A 59 -14.94 11.39 13.78
C PRO A 59 -14.60 10.62 15.05
N LEU A 60 -13.58 11.07 15.77
CA LEU A 60 -13.16 10.46 17.03
C LEU A 60 -13.45 11.35 18.21
N GLY A 61 -14.03 12.51 17.98
CA GLY A 61 -14.32 13.47 19.01
C GLY A 61 -13.74 14.83 18.64
N LYS A 62 -14.05 15.81 19.45
CA LYS A 62 -13.64 17.17 19.20
C LYS A 62 -12.92 17.69 20.42
N GLU A 63 -11.69 18.17 20.23
CA GLU A 63 -10.91 18.79 21.30
C GLU A 63 -11.02 20.29 21.23
N GLU A 64 -11.04 20.94 22.41
CA GLU A 64 -11.11 22.39 22.51
C GLU A 64 -9.99 22.93 23.39
#